data_75f94363ece36fc745539c6b9ad8f3bd
#
_entry.id   75f94363ece36fc745539c6b9ad8f3bd
#
_cell.length_a   1.000
_cell.length_b   1.000
_cell.length_c   1.000
_cell.angle_alpha   90.00
_cell.angle_beta   90.00
_cell.angle_gamma   90.00
#
_symmetry.space_group_name_H-M   'P 1'
#
loop_
_entity.id
_entity.type
_entity.pdbx_description
1 polymer ?
#
loop_
_entity_poly.entity_id
_entity_poly.type
_entity_poly.pdbx_seq_one_letter_code
_entity_poly.pdbx_strand_id
1 'polypeptide(L)'
;MTKGSALPNAMIRALRAELHMTQAQLAKRAGVTQPHLARIETGKVDPQLSTLRRIFDALFCGVLIVPQRLKAPQDVMLERVKAKARRNVLRVTGTMALEKQTPDEGTIRHLIRSEEARLLAHPSSEMWADE
;
A
#
# COMPACT_ATOMS: atom_id res chain seq x y z
N MET A 1 -9.83 0.61 7.31
CA MET A 1 -9.18 1.38 8.40
C MET A 1 -8.53 0.43 9.37
N THR A 2 -7.32 0.70 9.72
CA THR A 2 -6.60 -0.07 10.72
C THR A 2 -7.00 0.38 12.12
N LYS A 3 -7.70 -0.47 12.86
CA LYS A 3 -8.02 -0.19 14.25
C LYS A 3 -6.73 -0.10 15.06
N GLY A 4 -6.62 0.91 15.91
CA GLY A 4 -5.44 1.11 16.74
C GLY A 4 -4.29 1.86 16.08
N SER A 5 -4.47 2.28 14.82
CA SER A 5 -3.50 3.13 14.17
C SER A 5 -3.70 4.57 14.64
N ALA A 6 -2.81 5.05 15.48
CA ALA A 6 -2.79 6.46 15.83
C ALA A 6 -2.04 7.25 14.77
N LEU A 7 -2.58 8.40 14.38
CA LEU A 7 -1.89 9.31 13.48
C LEU A 7 -0.65 9.89 14.19
N PRO A 8 0.48 10.06 13.49
CA PRO A 8 1.69 10.58 14.11
C PRO A 8 1.51 11.90 14.84
N ASN A 9 0.68 12.80 14.29
CA ASN A 9 0.39 14.08 14.93
C ASN A 9 -0.25 13.95 16.31
N ALA A 10 -1.21 13.02 16.46
CA ALA A 10 -1.85 12.77 17.74
C ALA A 10 -0.87 12.12 18.73
N MET A 11 -0.02 11.22 18.27
CA MET A 11 1.00 10.57 19.11
C MET A 11 2.04 11.58 19.61
N ILE A 12 2.51 12.48 18.75
CA ILE A 12 3.47 13.53 19.15
C ILE A 12 2.87 14.38 20.27
N ARG A 13 1.64 14.82 20.10
CA ARG A 13 0.95 15.65 21.09
C ARG A 13 0.79 14.93 22.42
N ALA A 14 0.36 13.66 22.38
CA ALA A 14 0.15 12.85 23.58
C ALA A 14 1.47 12.61 24.34
N LEU A 15 2.54 12.24 23.63
CA LEU A 15 3.85 11.99 24.23
C LEU A 15 4.44 13.28 24.80
N ARG A 16 4.28 14.39 24.09
CA ARG A 16 4.72 15.70 24.58
C ARG A 16 4.02 16.07 25.89
N ALA A 17 2.69 15.84 25.94
CA ALA A 17 1.91 16.11 27.15
C ALA A 17 2.35 15.23 28.33
N GLU A 18 2.63 13.95 28.09
CA GLU A 18 3.12 13.04 29.14
C GLU A 18 4.46 13.51 29.73
N LEU A 19 5.30 14.11 28.91
CA LEU A 19 6.62 14.62 29.35
C LEU A 19 6.55 16.06 29.82
N HIS A 20 5.37 16.67 29.85
CA HIS A 20 5.16 18.06 30.24
C HIS A 20 6.02 19.05 29.45
N MET A 21 6.23 18.78 28.16
CA MET A 21 6.95 19.67 27.26
C MET A 21 6.02 20.65 26.55
N THR A 22 6.46 21.88 26.38
CA THR A 22 5.80 22.83 25.48
C THR A 22 6.19 22.53 24.04
N GLN A 23 5.39 23.03 23.08
CA GLN A 23 5.76 22.95 21.66
C GLN A 23 7.13 23.57 21.38
N ALA A 24 7.42 24.71 21.98
CA ALA A 24 8.70 25.38 21.80
C ALA A 24 9.86 24.52 22.30
N GLN A 25 9.70 23.86 23.44
CA GLN A 25 10.73 22.99 24.00
C GLN A 25 10.96 21.76 23.10
N LEU A 26 9.91 21.11 22.63
CA LEU A 26 10.03 19.98 21.74
C LEU A 26 10.65 20.40 20.39
N ALA A 27 10.21 21.51 19.83
CA ALA A 27 10.74 22.02 18.56
C ALA A 27 12.25 22.27 18.65
N LYS A 28 12.70 22.89 19.74
CA LYS A 28 14.12 23.14 19.98
C LYS A 28 14.91 21.83 20.06
N ARG A 29 14.42 20.86 20.82
CA ARG A 29 15.07 19.55 20.95
C ARG A 29 15.13 18.79 19.62
N ALA A 30 14.06 18.87 18.83
CA ALA A 30 13.96 18.17 17.56
C ALA A 30 14.67 18.88 16.39
N GLY A 31 15.11 20.12 16.59
CA GLY A 31 15.75 20.90 15.53
C GLY A 31 14.77 21.34 14.44
N VAL A 32 13.53 21.58 14.80
CA VAL A 32 12.49 22.12 13.90
C VAL A 32 11.99 23.46 14.46
N THR A 33 11.33 24.25 13.62
CA THR A 33 10.72 25.49 14.11
C THR A 33 9.42 25.19 14.86
N GLN A 34 9.11 26.02 15.84
CA GLN A 34 7.87 25.83 16.60
C GLN A 34 6.61 25.95 15.70
N PRO A 35 6.51 26.92 14.77
CA PRO A 35 5.38 26.94 13.84
C PRO A 35 5.26 25.69 12.96
N HIS A 36 6.40 25.12 12.55
CA HIS A 36 6.39 23.87 11.78
C HIS A 36 5.87 22.71 12.62
N LEU A 37 6.36 22.58 13.86
CA LEU A 37 5.86 21.56 14.80
C LEU A 37 4.37 21.72 15.03
N ALA A 38 3.89 22.94 15.22
CA ALA A 38 2.46 23.21 15.43
C ALA A 38 1.62 22.73 14.23
N ARG A 39 2.09 22.95 13.01
CA ARG A 39 1.40 22.47 11.81
C ARG A 39 1.41 20.95 11.71
N ILE A 40 2.50 20.31 12.10
CA ILE A 40 2.57 18.85 12.16
C ILE A 40 1.58 18.30 13.18
N GLU A 41 1.52 18.87 14.38
CA GLU A 41 0.61 18.43 15.44
C GLU A 41 -0.86 18.60 15.09
N THR A 42 -1.20 19.59 14.26
CA THR A 42 -2.57 19.80 13.81
C THR A 42 -2.94 19.02 12.55
N GLY A 43 -1.98 18.33 11.95
CA GLY A 43 -2.21 17.57 10.73
C GLY A 43 -2.26 18.40 9.45
N LYS A 44 -1.89 19.68 9.52
CA LYS A 44 -1.90 20.58 8.34
C LYS A 44 -0.80 20.27 7.34
N VAL A 45 0.28 19.64 7.78
CA VAL A 45 1.37 19.21 6.91
C VAL A 45 1.66 17.75 7.14
N ASP A 46 2.15 17.08 6.10
CA ASP A 46 2.59 15.69 6.15
C ASP A 46 4.12 15.69 6.28
N PRO A 47 4.67 15.38 7.45
CA PRO A 47 6.11 15.49 7.66
C PRO A 47 6.85 14.35 6.96
N GLN A 48 8.09 14.63 6.56
CA GLN A 48 8.99 13.60 6.09
C GLN A 48 9.34 12.64 7.23
N LEU A 49 9.66 11.39 6.88
CA LEU A 49 10.06 10.39 7.87
C LEU A 49 11.28 10.85 8.69
N SER A 50 12.25 11.51 8.07
CA SER A 50 13.41 12.03 8.77
C SER A 50 13.02 13.07 9.83
N THR A 51 12.04 13.90 9.55
CA THR A 51 11.50 14.88 10.51
C THR A 51 10.79 14.18 11.65
N LEU A 52 9.95 13.17 11.35
CA LEU A 52 9.28 12.37 12.39
C LEU A 52 10.29 11.68 13.30
N ARG A 53 11.36 11.12 12.75
CA ARG A 53 12.42 10.49 13.56
C ARG A 53 13.05 11.47 14.54
N ARG A 54 13.35 12.69 14.10
CA ARG A 54 13.93 13.72 14.97
C ARG A 54 12.97 14.12 16.08
N ILE A 55 11.70 14.27 15.75
CA ILE A 55 10.66 14.64 16.75
C ILE A 55 10.49 13.52 17.77
N PHE A 56 10.34 12.27 17.33
CA PHE A 56 10.17 11.15 18.25
C PHE A 56 11.42 10.87 19.07
N ASP A 57 12.61 11.03 18.48
CA ASP A 57 13.87 10.94 19.21
C ASP A 57 13.94 11.98 20.35
N ALA A 58 13.50 13.20 20.06
CA ALA A 58 13.41 14.25 21.07
C ALA A 58 12.39 13.92 22.18
N LEU A 59 11.46 13.02 21.93
CA LEU A 59 10.50 12.49 22.90
C LEU A 59 10.95 11.16 23.50
N PHE A 60 12.20 10.79 23.31
CA PHE A 60 12.80 9.53 23.80
C PHE A 60 12.14 8.29 23.22
N CYS A 61 11.63 8.38 21.99
CA CYS A 61 10.99 7.28 21.27
C CYS A 61 11.69 7.02 19.94
N GLY A 62 11.79 5.72 19.58
CA GLY A 62 12.17 5.34 18.22
C GLY A 62 10.94 5.30 17.31
N VAL A 63 11.17 5.25 15.99
CA VAL A 63 10.09 5.10 15.00
C VAL A 63 10.20 3.70 14.40
N LEU A 64 9.11 2.96 14.47
CA LEU A 64 8.97 1.65 13.86
C LEU A 64 7.88 1.72 12.80
N ILE A 65 8.22 1.37 11.56
CA ILE A 65 7.25 1.29 10.47
C ILE A 65 7.02 -0.18 10.16
N VAL A 66 5.79 -0.63 10.34
CA VAL A 66 5.41 -2.01 10.11
C VAL A 66 4.31 -2.04 9.06
N PRO A 67 4.57 -2.63 7.88
CA PRO A 67 3.50 -2.80 6.91
C PRO A 67 2.49 -3.82 7.42
N GLN A 68 1.22 -3.49 7.25
CA GLN A 68 0.12 -4.38 7.58
C GLN A 68 -0.44 -4.97 6.29
N ARG A 69 -0.44 -6.28 6.18
CA ARG A 69 -1.05 -6.95 5.03
C ARG A 69 -2.57 -6.81 5.13
N LEU A 70 -3.17 -6.25 4.09
CA LEU A 70 -4.63 -6.14 3.98
C LEU A 70 -5.24 -7.40 3.40
N LYS A 71 -4.45 -8.16 2.62
CA LYS A 71 -4.83 -9.44 2.04
C LYS A 71 -3.65 -10.41 2.15
N ALA A 72 -3.96 -11.71 2.24
CA ALA A 72 -2.92 -12.73 2.19
C ALA A 72 -2.25 -12.70 0.79
N PRO A 73 -0.92 -12.84 0.70
CA PRO A 73 -0.24 -12.81 -0.59
C PRO A 73 -0.78 -13.80 -1.62
N GLN A 74 -1.13 -15.02 -1.19
CA GLN A 74 -1.70 -16.04 -2.07
C GLN A 74 -3.05 -15.62 -2.65
N ASP A 75 -3.87 -14.88 -1.88
CA ASP A 75 -5.15 -14.38 -2.35
C ASP A 75 -4.95 -13.26 -3.37
N VAL A 76 -3.99 -12.37 -3.12
CA VAL A 76 -3.62 -11.33 -4.07
C VAL A 76 -3.14 -11.93 -5.38
N MET A 77 -2.27 -12.96 -5.30
CA MET A 77 -1.73 -13.63 -6.47
C MET A 77 -2.83 -14.36 -7.26
N LEU A 78 -3.76 -15.01 -6.56
CA LEU A 78 -4.86 -15.71 -7.22
C LEU A 78 -5.79 -14.75 -7.97
N GLU A 79 -6.16 -13.64 -7.33
CA GLU A 79 -6.96 -12.60 -7.98
C GLU A 79 -6.25 -12.05 -9.22
N ARG A 80 -4.95 -11.83 -9.11
CA ARG A 80 -4.13 -11.30 -10.21
C ARG A 80 -4.05 -12.29 -11.37
N VAL A 81 -3.83 -13.56 -11.07
CA VAL A 81 -3.79 -14.64 -12.07
C VAL A 81 -5.12 -14.72 -12.82
N LYS A 82 -6.24 -14.69 -12.10
CA LYS A 82 -7.57 -14.73 -12.73
C LYS A 82 -7.78 -13.54 -13.67
N ALA A 83 -7.42 -12.34 -13.24
CA ALA A 83 -7.57 -11.15 -14.07
C ALA A 83 -6.68 -11.20 -15.31
N LYS A 84 -5.43 -11.62 -15.16
CA LYS A 84 -4.47 -11.72 -16.27
C LYS A 84 -4.87 -12.82 -17.26
N ALA A 85 -5.26 -13.98 -16.77
CA ALA A 85 -5.71 -15.09 -17.60
C ALA A 85 -6.92 -14.71 -18.46
N ARG A 86 -7.90 -14.08 -17.83
CA ARG A 86 -9.08 -13.58 -18.53
C ARG A 86 -8.72 -12.58 -19.62
N ARG A 87 -7.85 -11.63 -19.32
CA ARG A 87 -7.39 -10.63 -20.28
C ARG A 87 -6.67 -11.26 -21.45
N ASN A 88 -5.76 -12.20 -21.18
CA ASN A 88 -5.00 -12.90 -22.22
C ASN A 88 -5.93 -13.69 -23.16
N VAL A 89 -6.87 -14.44 -22.61
CA VAL A 89 -7.81 -15.24 -23.39
C VAL A 89 -8.75 -14.37 -24.22
N LEU A 90 -9.30 -13.30 -23.62
CA LEU A 90 -10.21 -12.39 -24.33
C LEU A 90 -9.50 -11.64 -25.46
N ARG A 91 -8.21 -11.38 -25.33
CA ARG A 91 -7.43 -10.78 -26.42
C ARG A 91 -7.36 -11.73 -27.61
N VAL A 92 -7.06 -13.00 -27.38
CA VAL A 92 -6.99 -14.03 -28.44
C VAL A 92 -8.37 -14.29 -29.05
N THR A 93 -9.41 -14.46 -28.24
CA THR A 93 -10.78 -14.70 -28.72
C THR A 93 -11.33 -13.48 -29.46
N GLY A 94 -10.93 -12.27 -29.08
CA GLY A 94 -11.27 -11.05 -29.81
C GLY A 94 -10.68 -11.07 -31.23
N THR A 95 -9.43 -11.53 -31.39
CA THR A 95 -8.80 -11.71 -32.68
C THR A 95 -9.54 -12.79 -33.49
N MET A 96 -9.92 -13.91 -32.87
CA MET A 96 -10.70 -14.95 -33.52
C MET A 96 -12.07 -14.44 -34.00
N ALA A 97 -12.71 -13.57 -33.24
CA ALA A 97 -13.98 -12.96 -33.63
C ALA A 97 -13.83 -12.11 -34.89
N LEU A 98 -12.72 -11.39 -35.06
CA LEU A 98 -12.41 -10.64 -36.28
C LEU A 98 -12.25 -11.56 -37.49
N GLU A 99 -11.78 -12.77 -37.29
CA GLU A 99 -11.61 -13.79 -38.31
C GLU A 99 -12.86 -14.67 -38.45
N LYS A 100 -13.96 -14.35 -37.78
CA LYS A 100 -15.23 -15.11 -37.76
C LYS A 100 -15.07 -16.52 -37.20
N GLN A 101 -14.15 -16.70 -36.24
CA GLN A 101 -13.84 -17.99 -35.62
C GLN A 101 -14.03 -17.93 -34.10
N THR A 102 -15.09 -17.26 -33.63
CA THR A 102 -15.34 -17.09 -32.19
C THR A 102 -15.65 -18.44 -31.53
N PRO A 103 -14.87 -18.84 -30.49
CA PRO A 103 -15.20 -20.03 -29.71
C PRO A 103 -16.48 -19.85 -28.88
N ASP A 104 -17.10 -20.94 -28.47
CA ASP A 104 -18.24 -20.88 -27.56
C ASP A 104 -17.80 -20.53 -26.13
N GLU A 105 -18.78 -20.25 -25.25
CA GLU A 105 -18.52 -19.89 -23.86
C GLU A 105 -17.81 -21.00 -23.09
N GLY A 106 -18.15 -22.27 -23.35
CA GLY A 106 -17.50 -23.40 -22.70
C GLY A 106 -16.02 -23.50 -23.04
N THR A 107 -15.68 -23.28 -24.31
CA THR A 107 -14.30 -23.24 -24.77
C THR A 107 -13.54 -22.07 -24.15
N ILE A 108 -14.15 -20.88 -24.09
CA ILE A 108 -13.55 -19.70 -23.47
C ILE A 108 -13.25 -19.95 -22.00
N ARG A 109 -14.20 -20.54 -21.25
CA ARG A 109 -13.97 -20.88 -19.84
C ARG A 109 -12.82 -21.88 -19.67
N HIS A 110 -12.74 -22.86 -20.54
CA HIS A 110 -11.66 -23.83 -20.51
C HIS A 110 -10.31 -23.18 -20.79
N LEU A 111 -10.25 -22.29 -21.77
CA LEU A 111 -9.03 -21.54 -22.09
C LEU A 111 -8.57 -20.65 -20.90
N ILE A 112 -9.51 -20.01 -20.24
CA ILE A 112 -9.20 -19.20 -19.06
C ILE A 112 -8.61 -20.06 -17.94
N ARG A 113 -9.21 -21.20 -17.64
CA ARG A 113 -8.69 -22.13 -16.63
C ARG A 113 -7.32 -22.66 -16.96
N SER A 114 -7.06 -22.98 -18.24
CA SER A 114 -5.76 -23.42 -18.69
C SER A 114 -4.71 -22.33 -18.54
N GLU A 115 -5.06 -21.11 -18.85
CA GLU A 115 -4.16 -19.95 -18.70
C GLU A 115 -3.90 -19.64 -17.21
N GLU A 116 -4.90 -19.75 -16.36
CA GLU A 116 -4.74 -19.62 -14.91
C GLU A 116 -3.74 -20.67 -14.38
N ALA A 117 -3.88 -21.92 -14.81
CA ALA A 117 -2.98 -22.99 -14.42
C ALA A 117 -1.55 -22.72 -14.86
N ARG A 118 -1.37 -22.21 -16.09
CA ARG A 118 -0.05 -21.84 -16.60
C ARG A 118 0.60 -20.75 -15.76
N LEU A 119 -0.15 -19.70 -15.45
CA LEU A 119 0.35 -18.57 -14.65
C LEU A 119 0.67 -18.97 -13.20
N LEU A 120 -0.15 -19.82 -12.60
CA LEU A 120 0.08 -20.33 -11.23
C LEU A 120 1.29 -21.25 -11.16
N ALA A 121 1.53 -22.05 -12.20
CA ALA A 121 2.67 -22.98 -12.25
C ALA A 121 4.01 -22.25 -12.27
N HIS A 122 4.05 -21.06 -12.91
CA HIS A 122 5.27 -20.27 -13.08
C HIS A 122 4.99 -18.80 -12.72
N PRO A 123 4.83 -18.48 -11.43
CA PRO A 123 4.59 -17.10 -11.00
C PRO A 123 5.77 -16.20 -11.41
N SER A 124 5.44 -15.04 -11.99
CA SER A 124 6.45 -14.10 -12.45
C SER A 124 5.90 -12.67 -12.44
N SER A 125 6.77 -11.73 -12.73
CA SER A 125 6.39 -10.32 -12.87
C SER A 125 5.46 -10.06 -14.06
N GLU A 126 5.32 -11.01 -14.98
CA GLU A 126 4.37 -10.94 -16.10
C GLU A 126 2.96 -10.60 -15.64
N MET A 127 2.56 -11.09 -14.45
CA MET A 127 1.24 -10.84 -13.90
C MET A 127 0.97 -9.36 -13.62
N TRP A 128 2.01 -8.55 -13.53
CA TRP A 128 1.93 -7.12 -13.24
C TRP A 128 2.27 -6.25 -14.45
N ALA A 129 2.53 -6.85 -15.59
CA ALA A 129 3.06 -6.14 -16.76
C ALA A 129 2.15 -5.05 -17.32
N ASP A 130 0.86 -5.10 -17.02
CA ASP A 130 -0.13 -4.14 -17.52
C ASP A 130 -0.48 -3.04 -16.49
N GLU A 131 0.24 -3.00 -15.39
CA GLU A 131 0.06 -2.00 -14.36
C GLU A 131 0.83 -0.70 -14.69
#